data_64b03e550cda29a71c17feb32db40f13
#
_entry.id   64b03e550cda29a71c17feb32db40f13
#
_cell.length_a   1.000
_cell.length_b   1.000
_cell.length_c   1.000
_cell.angle_alpha   90.00
_cell.angle_beta   90.00
_cell.angle_gamma   90.00
#
_symmetry.space_group_name_H-M   'P 1'
#
loop_
_entity.id
_entity.type
_entity.pdbx_description
1 polymer ?
#
loop_
_entity_poly.entity_id
_entity_poly.type
_entity_poly.pdbx_seq_one_letter_code
_entity_poly.pdbx_strand_id
1 'polypeptide(L)'
;MITHRGEKFSGYNKPKRTPGHKTKSHAVLAKEGSTVKLIRFGQQGVSGAGSNPKSKAEKNRRKSFKARHAKNIKKGKMSAAYWSNREKW
;
A
#
# COMPACT_ATOMS: atom_id res chain seq x y z
N MET A 1 -1.82 12.46 16.29
CA MET A 1 -2.67 11.43 15.65
C MET A 1 -3.80 12.11 14.91
N ILE A 2 -4.13 11.62 13.72
CA ILE A 2 -5.14 12.22 12.85
C ILE A 2 -6.34 11.30 12.77
N THR A 3 -7.55 11.83 12.92
CA THR A 3 -8.79 11.08 12.74
C THR A 3 -9.44 11.45 11.43
N HIS A 4 -9.75 10.47 10.60
CA HIS A 4 -10.41 10.65 9.31
C HIS A 4 -11.54 9.63 9.20
N ARG A 5 -12.78 10.13 9.06
CA ARG A 5 -13.99 9.29 8.98
C ARG A 5 -14.08 8.25 10.10
N GLY A 6 -13.71 8.66 11.31
CA GLY A 6 -13.74 7.79 12.49
C GLY A 6 -12.55 6.86 12.62
N GLU A 7 -11.61 6.86 11.69
CA GLU A 7 -10.41 6.02 11.72
C GLU A 7 -9.18 6.85 12.09
N LYS A 8 -8.37 6.32 12.99
CA LYS A 8 -7.20 7.04 13.51
C LYS A 8 -5.94 6.66 12.75
N PHE A 9 -5.15 7.67 12.40
CA PHE A 9 -3.86 7.50 11.73
C PHE A 9 -2.77 8.22 12.54
N SER A 10 -1.56 7.68 12.52
CA SER A 10 -0.43 8.31 13.21
C SER A 10 0.03 9.60 12.53
N GLY A 11 -0.33 9.80 11.27
CA GLY A 11 0.01 11.01 10.51
C GLY A 11 -0.30 10.81 9.05
N TYR A 12 -0.01 11.83 8.24
CA TYR A 12 -0.13 11.71 6.80
C TYR A 12 1.01 10.89 6.22
N ASN A 13 0.73 10.15 5.16
CA ASN A 13 1.72 9.33 4.45
C ASN A 13 2.38 8.27 5.35
N LYS A 14 1.63 7.78 6.34
CA LYS A 14 2.08 6.72 7.25
C LYS A 14 1.11 5.55 7.19
N PRO A 15 1.41 4.53 6.37
CA PRO A 15 0.54 3.37 6.25
C PRO A 15 0.42 2.60 7.56
N LYS A 16 -0.73 2.01 7.77
CA LYS A 16 -0.98 1.14 8.92
C LYS A 16 -1.64 -0.16 8.46
N ARG A 17 -1.48 -1.22 9.24
CA ARG A 17 -2.16 -2.47 8.99
C ARG A 17 -3.61 -2.37 9.49
N THR A 18 -4.53 -2.96 8.71
CA THR A 18 -5.95 -2.98 9.06
C THR A 18 -6.46 -4.43 9.08
N PRO A 19 -6.05 -5.23 10.09
CA PRO A 19 -6.41 -6.66 10.11
C PRO A 19 -7.91 -6.90 10.26
N GLY A 20 -8.65 -5.94 10.78
CA GLY A 20 -10.11 -6.04 10.91
C GLY A 20 -10.88 -5.67 9.66
N HIS A 21 -10.23 -5.16 8.62
CA HIS A 21 -10.90 -4.82 7.36
C HIS A 21 -11.19 -6.11 6.58
N LYS A 22 -12.35 -6.16 5.91
CA LYS A 22 -12.79 -7.38 5.21
C LYS A 22 -11.88 -7.80 4.08
N THR A 23 -11.36 -6.86 3.30
CA THR A 23 -10.64 -7.16 2.06
C THR A 23 -9.25 -6.57 2.00
N LYS A 24 -9.04 -5.37 2.54
CA LYS A 24 -7.78 -4.64 2.42
C LYS A 24 -6.93 -4.79 3.67
N SER A 25 -5.66 -5.11 3.49
CA SER A 25 -4.74 -5.37 4.61
C SER A 25 -4.13 -4.10 5.21
N HIS A 26 -4.14 -3.00 4.47
CA HIS A 26 -3.50 -1.75 4.88
C HIS A 26 -4.35 -0.53 4.52
N ALA A 27 -4.09 0.57 5.21
CA ALA A 27 -4.69 1.86 4.89
C ALA A 27 -3.67 2.96 5.13
N VAL A 28 -3.74 4.03 4.36
CA VAL A 28 -2.89 5.19 4.51
C VAL A 28 -3.70 6.45 4.22
N LEU A 29 -3.44 7.50 5.01
CA LEU A 29 -3.99 8.82 4.74
C LEU A 29 -2.94 9.59 3.95
N ALA A 30 -3.05 9.51 2.63
CA ALA A 30 -2.08 10.13 1.73
C ALA A 30 -2.34 11.63 1.59
N LYS A 31 -1.28 12.41 1.65
CA LYS A 31 -1.36 13.86 1.46
C LYS A 31 -0.32 14.30 0.44
N GLU A 32 -0.78 15.03 -0.57
CA GLU A 32 0.07 15.64 -1.57
C GLU A 32 -0.38 17.08 -1.76
N GLY A 33 0.49 18.03 -1.39
CA GLY A 33 0.11 19.45 -1.33
C GLY A 33 -1.04 19.67 -0.35
N SER A 34 -2.15 20.22 -0.82
CA SER A 34 -3.36 20.44 -0.02
C SER A 34 -4.39 19.32 -0.16
N THR A 35 -4.10 18.30 -0.97
CA THR A 35 -5.01 17.19 -1.22
C THR A 35 -4.75 16.04 -0.25
N VAL A 36 -5.82 15.58 0.41
CA VAL A 36 -5.76 14.45 1.34
C VAL A 36 -6.72 13.38 0.85
N LYS A 37 -6.26 12.13 0.82
CA LYS A 37 -7.07 11.00 0.36
C LYS A 37 -6.82 9.77 1.22
N LEU A 38 -7.89 9.10 1.63
CA LEU A 38 -7.79 7.80 2.28
C LEU A 38 -7.60 6.73 1.21
N ILE A 39 -6.48 6.02 1.29
CA ILE A 39 -6.15 4.94 0.35
C ILE A 39 -6.06 3.63 1.12
N ARG A 40 -6.81 2.63 0.67
CA ARG A 40 -6.70 1.27 1.17
C ARG A 40 -6.01 0.43 0.11
N PHE A 41 -5.07 -0.40 0.54
CA PHE A 41 -4.28 -1.20 -0.38
C PHE A 41 -3.95 -2.56 0.20
N GLY A 42 -3.43 -3.45 -0.64
CA GLY A 42 -3.14 -4.81 -0.27
C GLY A 42 -4.40 -5.66 -0.19
N GLN A 43 -4.23 -6.94 0.04
CA GLN A 43 -5.33 -7.89 0.19
C GLN A 43 -5.11 -8.71 1.44
N GLN A 44 -6.17 -8.91 2.22
CA GLN A 44 -6.09 -9.74 3.43
C GLN A 44 -5.68 -11.16 3.08
N GLY A 45 -4.79 -11.73 3.88
CA GLY A 45 -4.31 -13.09 3.68
C GLY A 45 -3.28 -13.26 2.57
N VAL A 46 -2.93 -12.18 1.86
CA VAL A 46 -1.90 -12.23 0.80
C VAL A 46 -0.65 -11.51 1.27
N SER A 47 0.47 -12.23 1.30
CA SER A 47 1.77 -11.64 1.59
C SER A 47 2.46 -11.28 0.28
N GLY A 48 3.03 -10.07 0.20
CA GLY A 48 3.87 -9.70 -0.91
C GLY A 48 5.25 -10.33 -0.82
N ALA A 49 6.03 -10.22 -1.90
CA ALA A 49 7.39 -10.75 -1.92
C ALA A 49 8.38 -9.97 -1.04
N GLY A 50 8.04 -8.71 -0.73
CA GLY A 50 8.89 -7.86 0.08
C GLY A 50 10.10 -7.32 -0.68
N SER A 51 10.99 -6.63 0.04
CA SER A 51 12.20 -6.05 -0.53
C SER A 51 13.32 -7.07 -0.70
N ASN A 52 13.26 -8.20 0.03
CA ASN A 52 14.27 -9.26 -0.01
C ASN A 52 13.61 -10.60 -0.36
N PRO A 53 13.22 -10.82 -1.63
CA PRO A 53 12.63 -12.10 -2.02
C PRO A 53 13.67 -13.22 -1.90
N LYS A 54 13.29 -14.30 -1.23
CA LYS A 54 14.20 -15.40 -0.92
C LYS A 54 14.22 -16.51 -1.95
N SER A 55 13.16 -16.63 -2.73
CA SER A 55 13.07 -17.68 -3.74
C SER A 55 12.90 -17.08 -5.14
N LYS A 56 13.18 -17.90 -6.15
CA LYS A 56 12.98 -17.49 -7.54
C LYS A 56 11.51 -17.15 -7.82
N ALA A 57 10.59 -17.91 -7.23
CA ALA A 57 9.16 -17.65 -7.38
C ALA A 57 8.76 -16.28 -6.79
N GLU A 58 9.30 -15.93 -5.63
CA GLU A 58 9.06 -14.63 -5.01
C GLU A 58 9.62 -13.49 -5.84
N LYS A 59 10.83 -13.66 -6.38
CA LYS A 59 11.46 -12.68 -7.27
C LYS A 59 10.60 -12.44 -8.51
N ASN A 60 10.07 -13.50 -9.12
CA ASN A 60 9.22 -13.40 -10.28
C ASN A 60 7.89 -12.73 -9.95
N ARG A 61 7.29 -13.03 -8.82
CA ARG A 61 6.05 -12.39 -8.36
C ARG A 61 6.25 -10.89 -8.18
N ARG A 62 7.36 -10.50 -7.55
CA ARG A 62 7.71 -9.10 -7.34
C ARG A 62 7.88 -8.36 -8.67
N LYS A 63 8.62 -8.96 -9.59
CA LYS A 63 8.84 -8.41 -10.93
C LYS A 63 7.53 -8.25 -11.69
N SER A 64 6.68 -9.26 -11.66
CA SER A 64 5.36 -9.23 -12.32
C SER A 64 4.47 -8.14 -11.74
N PHE A 65 4.43 -8.02 -10.41
CA PHE A 65 3.65 -6.98 -9.75
C PHE A 65 4.09 -5.59 -10.19
N LYS A 66 5.39 -5.33 -10.15
CA LYS A 66 5.93 -4.02 -10.53
C LYS A 66 5.69 -3.69 -11.99
N ALA A 67 5.81 -4.68 -12.88
CA ALA A 67 5.58 -4.49 -14.30
C ALA A 67 4.11 -4.16 -14.60
N ARG A 68 3.17 -4.93 -13.99
CA ARG A 68 1.74 -4.70 -14.20
C ARG A 68 1.26 -3.38 -13.65
N HIS A 69 1.85 -2.90 -12.56
CA HIS A 69 1.39 -1.71 -11.87
C HIS A 69 2.29 -0.50 -12.06
N ALA A 70 3.26 -0.57 -12.99
CA ALA A 70 4.24 0.49 -13.20
C ALA A 70 3.59 1.86 -13.44
N LYS A 71 2.56 1.93 -14.27
CA LYS A 71 1.81 3.16 -14.52
C LYS A 71 1.24 3.77 -13.24
N ASN A 72 0.62 2.93 -12.41
CA ASN A 72 -0.02 3.38 -11.17
C ASN A 72 1.01 3.73 -10.10
N ILE A 73 2.11 3.00 -10.05
CA ILE A 73 3.20 3.30 -9.13
C ILE A 73 3.80 4.68 -9.42
N LYS A 74 3.94 5.03 -10.69
CA LYS A 74 4.44 6.34 -11.10
C LYS A 74 3.55 7.51 -10.70
N LYS A 75 2.27 7.27 -10.45
CA LYS A 75 1.35 8.30 -9.95
C LYS A 75 1.69 8.77 -8.54
N GLY A 76 2.50 8.01 -7.80
CA GLY A 76 2.99 8.40 -6.49
C GLY A 76 1.98 8.19 -5.37
N LYS A 77 2.07 9.01 -4.34
CA LYS A 77 1.35 8.86 -3.06
C LYS A 77 -0.16 8.74 -3.16
N MET A 78 -0.75 9.22 -4.26
CA MET A 78 -2.20 9.19 -4.43
C MET A 78 -2.68 7.89 -5.10
N SER A 79 -1.80 6.92 -5.29
CA SER A 79 -2.13 5.64 -5.90
C SER A 79 -1.97 4.49 -4.91
N ALA A 80 -2.98 3.61 -4.86
CA ALA A 80 -2.91 2.40 -4.02
C ALA A 80 -1.75 1.49 -4.43
N ALA A 81 -1.45 1.42 -5.72
CA ALA A 81 -0.33 0.61 -6.21
C ALA A 81 1.02 1.09 -5.69
N TYR A 82 1.21 2.39 -5.55
CA TYR A 82 2.43 2.96 -4.97
C TYR A 82 2.63 2.43 -3.54
N TRP A 83 1.60 2.52 -2.71
CA TRP A 83 1.69 2.08 -1.32
C TRP A 83 1.83 0.56 -1.20
N SER A 84 1.13 -0.19 -2.03
CA SER A 84 1.24 -1.65 -2.06
C SER A 84 2.66 -2.08 -2.44
N ASN A 85 3.24 -1.44 -3.45
CA ASN A 85 4.63 -1.71 -3.86
C ASN A 85 5.62 -1.40 -2.75
N ARG A 86 5.41 -0.31 -2.03
CA ARG A 86 6.30 0.12 -0.95
C ARG A 86 6.21 -0.79 0.28
N GLU A 87 5.01 -1.20 0.66
CA GLU A 87 4.78 -1.91 1.92
C GLU A 87 4.79 -3.43 1.79
N LYS A 88 4.43 -3.98 0.63
CA LYS A 88 4.29 -5.42 0.44
C LYS A 88 5.26 -6.00 -0.61
N TRP A 89 5.72 -5.24 -1.52
CA TRP A 89 6.55 -5.65 -2.64
C TRP A 89 7.84 -4.85 -2.72
#